data_1ded625db587b72f27eaa9372a917d82
#
_entry.id   1ded625db587b72f27eaa9372a917d82
#
_cell.length_a   1.000
_cell.length_b   1.000
_cell.length_c   1.000
_cell.angle_alpha   90.00
_cell.angle_beta   90.00
_cell.angle_gamma   90.00
#
_symmetry.space_group_name_H-M   'P 1'
#
loop_
_entity.id
_entity.type
_entity.pdbx_description
1 polymer ?
#
loop_
_entity_poly.entity_id
_entity_poly.type
_entity_poly.pdbx_seq_one_letter_code
_entity_poly.pdbx_strand_id
1 'polypeptide(L)'
;MDMNGMQTLSGVIERITYVNPENGYTVAKIKSKGCHDLVTIVGSLPSVHVGAVVSLKGEWKVDSKYGRQFIVSSYQEKLPATAAGIEKYLGSGLIKG
;
A
#
# COMPACT_ATOMS: atom_id res chain seq x y z
N MET A 1 -11.82 22.50 3.74
CA MET A 1 -11.79 22.09 3.51
C MET A 1 -11.83 21.04 3.45
N ASP A 2 -12.15 20.63 3.47
CA ASP A 2 -12.24 19.78 3.44
C ASP A 2 -12.11 18.82 2.93
N MET A 3 -11.87 18.52 3.10
CA MET A 3 -11.45 17.49 2.56
C MET A 3 -12.39 16.45 2.34
N ASN A 4 -13.49 16.54 2.51
CA ASN A 4 -14.52 15.73 2.01
C ASN A 4 -14.28 14.25 2.03
N GLY A 5 -13.83 13.70 3.11
CA GLY A 5 -13.62 12.28 3.24
C GLY A 5 -12.28 11.76 2.80
N MET A 6 -11.49 12.59 2.15
CA MET A 6 -10.15 12.19 1.76
C MET A 6 -9.28 12.07 3.00
N GLN A 7 -8.59 10.94 3.12
CA GLN A 7 -7.75 10.67 4.28
C GLN A 7 -6.37 10.25 3.85
N THR A 8 -5.46 10.25 4.79
CA THR A 8 -4.08 9.83 4.56
C THR A 8 -3.81 8.57 5.36
N LEU A 9 -3.12 7.64 4.74
CA LEU A 9 -2.73 6.40 5.39
C LEU A 9 -1.32 6.08 4.96
N SER A 10 -0.47 5.69 5.90
CA SER A 10 0.89 5.29 5.53
C SER A 10 1.23 3.98 6.22
N GLY A 11 2.15 3.27 5.62
CA GLY A 11 2.57 1.99 6.16
C GLY A 11 3.55 1.32 5.23
N VAL A 12 3.85 0.08 5.54
CA VAL A 12 4.80 -0.73 4.78
C VAL A 12 4.02 -1.80 4.02
N ILE A 13 4.33 -1.97 2.75
CA ILE A 13 3.69 -3.01 1.94
C ILE A 13 4.17 -4.36 2.45
N GLU A 14 3.25 -5.15 3.00
CA GLU A 14 3.60 -6.48 3.49
C GLU A 14 3.46 -7.52 2.39
N ARG A 15 2.46 -7.37 1.55
CA ARG A 15 2.28 -8.28 0.42
C ARG A 15 1.35 -7.66 -0.60
N ILE A 16 1.49 -8.11 -1.82
CA ILE A 16 0.61 -7.69 -2.91
C ILE A 16 -0.19 -8.93 -3.28
N THR A 17 -1.51 -8.86 -3.16
CA THR A 17 -2.37 -10.01 -3.37
C THR A 17 -2.90 -10.10 -4.79
N TYR A 18 -2.89 -8.98 -5.52
CA TYR A 18 -3.38 -8.98 -6.88
C TYR A 18 -2.85 -7.76 -7.63
N VAL A 19 -2.44 -7.96 -8.85
CA VAL A 19 -2.02 -6.87 -9.74
C VAL A 19 -2.57 -7.15 -11.13
N ASN A 20 -3.20 -6.15 -11.72
CA ASN A 20 -3.60 -6.23 -13.11
C ASN A 20 -2.60 -5.40 -13.91
N PRO A 21 -1.74 -6.05 -14.70
CA PRO A 21 -0.68 -5.31 -15.40
C PRO A 21 -1.21 -4.40 -16.49
N GLU A 22 -2.43 -4.59 -16.94
CA GLU A 22 -2.96 -3.76 -18.00
C GLU A 22 -3.32 -2.36 -17.55
N ASN A 23 -3.82 -2.23 -16.32
CA ASN A 23 -4.25 -0.92 -15.84
C ASN A 23 -3.60 -0.54 -14.52
N GLY A 24 -2.72 -1.38 -13.99
CA GLY A 24 -2.04 -1.08 -12.75
C GLY A 24 -2.88 -1.29 -11.50
N TYR A 25 -4.11 -1.81 -11.66
CA TYR A 25 -4.97 -2.03 -10.51
C TYR A 25 -4.33 -3.03 -9.56
N THR A 26 -4.22 -2.66 -8.31
CA THR A 26 -3.47 -3.45 -7.33
C THR A 26 -4.28 -3.59 -6.06
N VAL A 27 -4.23 -4.78 -5.49
CA VAL A 27 -4.75 -5.03 -4.15
C VAL A 27 -3.59 -5.50 -3.30
N ALA A 28 -3.34 -4.80 -2.21
CA ALA A 28 -2.19 -5.09 -1.37
C ALA A 28 -2.57 -4.99 0.09
N LYS A 29 -1.71 -5.56 0.94
CA LYS A 29 -1.86 -5.46 2.38
C LYS A 29 -0.70 -4.66 2.92
N ILE A 30 -1.00 -3.68 3.74
CA ILE A 30 0.04 -2.88 4.36
C ILE A 30 -0.05 -2.96 5.87
N LYS A 31 1.10 -2.77 6.52
CA LYS A 31 1.18 -2.66 7.96
C LYS A 31 1.25 -1.19 8.30
N SER A 32 0.18 -0.67 8.85
CA SER A 32 0.09 0.74 9.18
C SER A 32 0.32 0.94 10.66
N LYS A 33 1.00 2.03 11.00
CA LYS A 33 1.25 2.38 12.36
C LYS A 33 -0.08 2.55 13.10
N GLY A 34 -0.20 1.97 14.26
CA GLY A 34 -1.43 2.07 15.02
C GLY A 34 -2.50 1.06 14.68
N CYS A 35 -2.25 0.23 13.69
CA CYS A 35 -3.20 -0.83 13.32
C CYS A 35 -2.62 -2.18 13.70
N HIS A 36 -3.44 -3.00 14.34
CA HIS A 36 -3.00 -4.34 14.70
C HIS A 36 -2.96 -5.25 13.50
N ASP A 37 -3.96 -5.15 12.66
CA ASP A 37 -4.07 -6.02 11.51
C ASP A 37 -3.58 -5.31 10.27
N LEU A 38 -3.28 -6.08 9.25
CA LEU A 38 -2.94 -5.52 7.96
C LEU A 38 -4.16 -4.82 7.36
N VAL A 39 -3.89 -3.75 6.64
CA VAL A 39 -4.94 -2.96 6.00
C VAL A 39 -4.93 -3.30 4.52
N THR A 40 -6.12 -3.58 3.98
CA THR A 40 -6.25 -3.83 2.54
C THR A 40 -6.35 -2.49 1.83
N ILE A 41 -5.47 -2.28 0.85
CA ILE A 41 -5.51 -1.08 0.02
C ILE A 41 -5.77 -1.50 -1.41
N VAL A 42 -6.52 -0.68 -2.12
CA VAL A 42 -6.96 -0.96 -3.47
C VAL A 42 -6.81 0.30 -4.31
N GLY A 43 -6.25 0.16 -5.49
CA GLY A 43 -6.12 1.31 -6.35
C GLY A 43 -5.12 1.05 -7.46
N SER A 44 -4.84 2.07 -8.24
CA SER A 44 -3.86 1.98 -9.30
C SER A 44 -2.49 2.26 -8.70
N LEU A 45 -1.72 1.19 -8.49
CA LEU A 45 -0.42 1.28 -7.82
C LEU A 45 0.63 0.52 -8.63
N PRO A 46 0.91 0.98 -9.84
CA PRO A 46 1.72 0.17 -10.77
C PRO A 46 3.16 -0.04 -10.36
N SER A 47 3.68 0.80 -9.49
CA SER A 47 5.10 0.72 -9.16
C SER A 47 5.39 0.38 -7.71
N VAL A 48 4.41 -0.09 -6.95
CA VAL A 48 4.68 -0.39 -5.54
C VAL A 48 5.35 -1.75 -5.41
N HIS A 49 6.12 -1.88 -4.35
CA HIS A 49 6.90 -3.08 -4.11
C HIS A 49 6.77 -3.51 -2.65
N VAL A 50 6.85 -4.80 -2.41
CA VAL A 50 6.85 -5.33 -1.06
C VAL A 50 8.04 -4.75 -0.29
N GLY A 51 7.78 -4.31 0.93
CA GLY A 51 8.82 -3.73 1.77
C GLY A 51 8.93 -2.21 1.66
N ALA A 52 8.31 -1.62 0.66
CA ALA A 52 8.35 -0.18 0.50
C ALA A 52 7.43 0.52 1.48
N VAL A 53 7.83 1.71 1.88
CA VAL A 53 6.98 2.57 2.70
C VAL A 53 6.15 3.42 1.77
N VAL A 54 4.84 3.42 1.99
CA VAL A 54 3.95 4.19 1.13
C VAL A 54 3.15 5.17 1.95
N SER A 55 2.89 6.32 1.35
CA SER A 55 1.98 7.31 1.88
C SER A 55 0.83 7.43 0.90
N LEU A 56 -0.37 7.20 1.38
CA LEU A 56 -1.55 7.06 0.53
C LEU A 56 -2.57 8.11 0.87
N LYS A 57 -3.28 8.56 -0.15
CA LYS A 57 -4.44 9.43 0.04
C LYS A 57 -5.63 8.77 -0.61
N GLY A 58 -6.75 8.77 0.08
CA GLY A 58 -7.94 8.14 -0.45
C GLY A 58 -9.04 8.11 0.58
N GLU A 59 -9.89 7.10 0.48
CA GLU A 59 -11.06 6.98 1.34
C GLU A 59 -11.21 5.57 1.84
N TRP A 60 -11.76 5.46 3.04
CA TRP A 60 -12.15 4.16 3.56
C TRP A 60 -13.47 3.75 2.94
N LYS A 61 -13.57 2.48 2.63
CA LYS A 61 -14.79 1.92 2.10
C LYS A 61 -15.02 0.57 2.74
N VAL A 62 -16.29 0.23 2.95
CA VAL A 62 -16.63 -1.07 3.50
C VAL A 62 -17.19 -1.92 2.39
N ASP A 63 -16.55 -3.08 2.18
CA ASP A 63 -17.02 -4.05 1.21
C ASP A 63 -17.75 -5.14 1.99
N SER A 64 -18.95 -5.48 1.56
CA SER A 64 -19.75 -6.47 2.29
C SER A 64 -19.07 -7.83 2.35
N LYS A 65 -18.18 -8.10 1.43
CA LYS A 65 -17.52 -9.40 1.37
C LYS A 65 -16.14 -9.39 2.04
N TYR A 66 -15.40 -8.31 1.88
CA TYR A 66 -14.02 -8.27 2.35
C TYR A 66 -13.77 -7.32 3.51
N GLY A 67 -14.80 -6.61 3.95
CA GLY A 67 -14.64 -5.68 5.06
C GLY A 67 -14.07 -4.36 4.64
N ARG A 68 -13.37 -3.70 5.54
CA ARG A 68 -12.85 -2.37 5.28
C ARG A 68 -11.68 -2.40 4.31
N GLN A 69 -11.71 -1.48 3.37
CA GLN A 69 -10.65 -1.29 2.41
C GLN A 69 -10.34 0.19 2.29
N PHE A 70 -9.09 0.51 2.00
CA PHE A 70 -8.69 1.88 1.74
C PHE A 70 -8.54 2.04 0.24
N ILE A 71 -9.39 2.88 -0.34
CA ILE A 71 -9.40 3.10 -1.79
C ILE A 71 -8.44 4.24 -2.06
N VAL A 72 -7.35 3.94 -2.74
CA VAL A 72 -6.26 4.87 -2.95
C VAL A 72 -6.54 5.77 -4.14
N SER A 73 -6.49 7.08 -3.91
CA SER A 73 -6.60 8.07 -4.98
C SER A 73 -5.22 8.49 -5.48
N SER A 74 -4.28 8.63 -4.56
CA SER A 74 -2.90 8.93 -4.95
C SER A 74 -1.97 8.32 -3.92
N TYR A 75 -0.73 8.12 -4.31
CA TYR A 75 0.24 7.48 -3.42
C TYR A 75 1.64 7.97 -3.69
N GLN A 76 2.50 7.76 -2.70
CA GLN A 76 3.90 8.08 -2.81
C GLN A 76 4.67 6.93 -2.17
N GLU A 77 5.61 6.37 -2.90
CA GLU A 77 6.43 5.28 -2.39
C GLU A 77 7.78 5.83 -1.97
N LYS A 78 8.24 5.40 -0.80
CA LYS A 78 9.53 5.84 -0.27
C LYS A 78 10.38 4.64 0.06
N LEU A 79 11.69 4.85 0.08
CA LEU A 79 12.59 3.80 0.49
C LEU A 79 12.42 3.53 1.98
N PRO A 80 12.52 2.25 2.40
CA PRO A 80 12.43 1.94 3.81
C PRO A 80 13.59 2.54 4.58
N ALA A 81 13.30 2.91 5.84
CA ALA A 81 14.30 3.53 6.68
C ALA A 81 15.03 2.54 7.59
N THR A 82 14.52 1.32 7.72
CA THR A 82 15.12 0.34 8.61
C THR A 82 15.83 -0.73 7.82
N ALA A 83 16.81 -1.37 8.45
CA ALA A 83 17.55 -2.45 7.81
C ALA A 83 16.62 -3.58 7.38
N ALA A 84 15.67 -3.94 8.23
CA ALA A 84 14.73 -5.01 7.91
C ALA A 84 13.87 -4.63 6.70
N GLY A 85 13.44 -3.38 6.65
CA GLY A 85 12.65 -2.91 5.53
C GLY A 85 13.46 -2.89 4.25
N ILE A 86 14.73 -2.49 4.35
CA ILE A 86 15.61 -2.46 3.19
C ILE A 86 15.82 -3.86 2.65
N GLU A 87 16.03 -4.82 3.53
CA GLU A 87 16.20 -6.20 3.09
C GLU A 87 14.97 -6.71 2.37
N LYS A 88 13.80 -6.43 2.91
CA LYS A 88 12.56 -6.85 2.29
C LYS A 88 12.38 -6.19 0.91
N TYR A 89 12.72 -4.92 0.84
CA TYR A 89 12.61 -4.16 -0.40
C TYR A 89 13.52 -4.73 -1.48
N LEU A 90 14.77 -4.99 -1.13
CA LEU A 90 15.73 -5.56 -2.08
C LEU A 90 15.36 -6.97 -2.46
N GLY A 91 14.78 -7.71 -1.52
CA GLY A 91 14.35 -9.08 -1.79
C GLY A 91 13.20 -9.18 -2.76
N SER A 92 12.60 -8.05 -3.14
CA SER A 92 11.52 -8.07 -4.12
C SER A 92 12.02 -8.22 -5.56
N GLY A 93 13.33 -8.26 -5.76
CA GLY A 93 13.87 -8.50 -7.08
C GLY A 93 14.21 -7.26 -7.88
N LEU A 94 14.14 -6.12 -7.27
CA LEU A 94 14.42 -4.87 -7.97
C LEU A 94 15.88 -4.67 -8.25
N ILE A 95 16.71 -5.12 -7.37
CA ILE A 95 18.14 -4.92 -7.48
C ILE A 95 18.79 -6.21 -7.89
N LYS A 96 19.62 -6.11 -8.93
CA LYS A 96 20.32 -7.27 -9.32
C LYS A 96 21.65 -7.17 -8.78
N GLY A 97 22.01 -8.04 -8.07
CA GLY A 97 23.27 -8.18 -7.38
C GLY A 97 24.40 -7.35 -7.76
#